data_6eddb89d824d1c3a86d7181e70cfdd64
#
_entry.id   6eddb89d824d1c3a86d7181e70cfdd64
#
_cell.length_a   1.000
_cell.length_b   1.000
_cell.length_c   1.000
_cell.angle_alpha   90.00
_cell.angle_beta   90.00
_cell.angle_gamma   90.00
#
_symmetry.space_group_name_H-M   'P 1'
#
loop_
_entity.id
_entity.type
_entity.pdbx_description
1 polymer ?
#
loop_
_entity_poly.entity_id
_entity_poly.type
_entity_poly.pdbx_seq_one_letter_code
_entity_poly.pdbx_strand_id
1 'polypeptide(L)'
;MSVKRIVCNIAAEQPAAAIGFYRDLLGLDLAMDQGWIVTMAAPATSHMPQVSFMSEGGFGTPVPDMSIEVEDVDAVYAKATDMGAEIVYPITDEPWGVRRFFARDPMGKTLNILSHL
;
A
#
# COMPACT_ATOMS: atom_id res chain seq x y z
N MET A 1 -10.10 26.28 -4.18
CA MET A 1 -9.07 25.42 -4.78
C MET A 1 -9.35 23.98 -4.38
N SER A 2 -9.34 23.05 -5.31
CA SER A 2 -9.61 21.63 -5.02
C SER A 2 -8.36 20.79 -5.33
N VAL A 3 -8.11 19.81 -4.46
CA VAL A 3 -7.05 18.83 -4.67
C VAL A 3 -7.61 17.72 -5.57
N LYS A 4 -6.94 17.45 -6.68
CA LYS A 4 -7.38 16.41 -7.63
C LYS A 4 -6.75 15.05 -7.32
N ARG A 5 -5.55 15.05 -6.73
CA ARG A 5 -4.81 13.81 -6.48
C ARG A 5 -3.70 14.07 -5.46
N ILE A 6 -3.45 13.06 -4.64
CA ILE A 6 -2.27 13.00 -3.76
C ILE A 6 -1.50 11.75 -4.15
N VAL A 7 -0.20 11.90 -4.34
CA VAL A 7 0.69 10.80 -4.69
C VAL A 7 1.74 10.66 -3.60
N CYS A 8 1.84 9.47 -3.00
CA CYS A 8 2.90 9.15 -2.07
C CYS A 8 4.19 8.90 -2.85
N ASN A 9 5.27 9.56 -2.43
CA ASN A 9 6.58 9.41 -3.07
C ASN A 9 7.51 8.66 -2.12
N ILE A 10 8.10 7.59 -2.62
CA ILE A 10 8.98 6.72 -1.84
C ILE A 10 10.38 6.83 -2.42
N ALA A 11 11.35 7.22 -1.60
CA ALA A 11 12.74 7.27 -2.02
C ALA A 11 13.25 5.85 -2.32
N ALA A 12 13.86 5.66 -3.48
CA ALA A 12 14.38 4.36 -3.90
C ALA A 12 15.63 4.57 -4.76
N GLU A 13 16.71 3.87 -4.44
CA GLU A 13 17.93 3.92 -5.26
C GLU A 13 17.71 3.29 -6.62
N GLN A 14 16.89 2.24 -6.69
CA GLN A 14 16.54 1.54 -7.93
C GLN A 14 15.01 1.48 -8.07
N PRO A 15 14.39 2.52 -8.62
CA PRO A 15 12.92 2.58 -8.71
C PRO A 15 12.29 1.38 -9.39
N ALA A 16 12.94 0.81 -10.41
CA ALA A 16 12.42 -0.36 -11.14
C ALA A 16 12.26 -1.60 -10.26
N ALA A 17 12.95 -1.68 -9.12
CA ALA A 17 12.81 -2.81 -8.20
C ALA A 17 11.41 -2.91 -7.59
N ALA A 18 10.63 -1.82 -7.59
CA ALA A 18 9.26 -1.80 -7.06
C ALA A 18 8.24 -2.42 -8.03
N ILE A 19 8.51 -2.43 -9.32
CA ILE A 19 7.52 -2.81 -10.36
C ILE A 19 6.94 -4.19 -10.11
N GLY A 20 7.79 -5.20 -9.94
CA GLY A 20 7.33 -6.57 -9.74
C GLY A 20 6.48 -6.73 -8.49
N PHE A 21 6.91 -6.14 -7.38
CA PHE A 21 6.20 -6.26 -6.11
C PHE A 21 4.79 -5.66 -6.19
N TYR A 22 4.69 -4.40 -6.62
CA TYR A 22 3.40 -3.71 -6.63
C TYR A 22 2.46 -4.25 -7.71
N ARG A 23 2.99 -4.69 -8.86
CA ARG A 23 2.20 -5.36 -9.88
C ARG A 23 1.66 -6.70 -9.38
N ASP A 24 2.53 -7.53 -8.80
CA ASP A 24 2.16 -8.90 -8.43
C ASP A 24 1.28 -8.95 -7.19
N LEU A 25 1.51 -8.06 -6.21
CA LEU A 25 0.71 -8.03 -4.99
C LEU A 25 -0.63 -7.31 -5.18
N LEU A 26 -0.62 -6.14 -5.83
CA LEU A 26 -1.78 -5.24 -5.83
C LEU A 26 -2.41 -5.06 -7.21
N GLY A 27 -1.86 -5.69 -8.24
CA GLY A 27 -2.39 -5.55 -9.59
C GLY A 27 -2.22 -4.16 -10.18
N LEU A 28 -1.23 -3.38 -9.68
CA LEU A 28 -0.97 -2.07 -10.23
C LEU A 28 -0.25 -2.17 -11.57
N ASP A 29 -0.56 -1.24 -12.46
CA ASP A 29 0.09 -1.14 -13.76
C ASP A 29 1.19 -0.10 -13.75
N LEU A 30 2.22 -0.34 -14.55
CA LEU A 30 3.28 0.65 -14.77
C LEU A 30 2.70 1.82 -15.58
N ALA A 31 2.53 2.97 -14.93
CA ALA A 31 1.99 4.16 -15.58
C ALA A 31 3.08 5.03 -16.21
N MET A 32 4.27 5.05 -15.62
CA MET A 32 5.39 5.85 -16.12
C MET A 32 6.71 5.26 -15.64
N ASP A 33 7.70 5.24 -16.53
CA ASP A 33 9.07 4.84 -16.20
C ASP A 33 10.03 5.77 -16.94
N GLN A 34 10.75 6.60 -16.21
CA GLN A 34 11.78 7.49 -16.74
C GLN A 34 13.16 7.17 -16.16
N GLY A 35 13.34 5.98 -15.62
CA GLY A 35 14.58 5.52 -15.01
C GLY A 35 14.75 6.02 -13.58
N TRP A 36 14.70 7.33 -13.35
CA TRP A 36 14.79 7.93 -12.03
C TRP A 36 13.47 7.96 -11.28
N ILE A 37 12.37 7.75 -11.96
CA ILE A 37 11.03 7.68 -11.38
C ILE A 37 10.24 6.56 -12.05
N VAL A 38 9.52 5.77 -11.23
CA VAL A 38 8.57 4.78 -11.66
C VAL A 38 7.26 5.09 -10.95
N THR A 39 6.16 5.17 -11.70
CA THR A 39 4.83 5.36 -11.14
C THR A 39 3.98 4.15 -11.45
N MET A 40 3.43 3.55 -10.39
CA MET A 40 2.49 2.45 -10.46
C MET A 40 1.09 2.97 -10.15
N ALA A 41 0.10 2.58 -10.95
CA ALA A 41 -1.26 3.08 -10.80
C ALA A 41 -2.29 1.98 -11.00
N ALA A 42 -3.39 2.07 -10.26
CA ALA A 42 -4.55 1.21 -10.48
C ALA A 42 -5.31 1.67 -11.73
N PRO A 43 -6.13 0.79 -12.35
CA PRO A 43 -7.09 1.21 -13.36
C PRO A 43 -7.95 2.37 -12.84
N ALA A 44 -8.35 3.28 -13.71
CA ALA A 44 -9.08 4.47 -13.34
C ALA A 44 -10.35 4.13 -12.54
N THR A 45 -10.45 4.65 -11.33
CA THR A 45 -11.61 4.52 -10.46
C THR A 45 -11.97 5.87 -9.86
N SER A 46 -13.20 5.99 -9.38
CA SER A 46 -13.63 7.17 -8.66
C SER A 46 -13.08 7.13 -7.24
N HIS A 47 -12.31 8.13 -6.83
CA HIS A 47 -11.80 8.24 -5.46
C HIS A 47 -11.55 9.71 -5.09
N MET A 48 -11.50 9.99 -3.81
CA MET A 48 -11.15 11.31 -3.29
C MET A 48 -9.68 11.35 -2.87
N PRO A 49 -8.95 12.42 -3.22
CA PRO A 49 -7.62 12.63 -2.68
C PRO A 49 -7.67 12.75 -1.15
N GLN A 50 -6.77 12.07 -0.45
CA GLN A 50 -6.76 12.03 1.01
C GLN A 50 -5.33 12.05 1.53
N VAL A 51 -5.16 12.61 2.73
CA VAL A 51 -3.94 12.52 3.52
C VAL A 51 -4.34 12.30 4.97
N SER A 52 -3.65 11.37 5.66
CA SER A 52 -3.90 11.09 7.07
C SER A 52 -2.70 11.46 7.91
N PHE A 53 -2.98 11.96 9.11
CA PHE A 53 -1.96 12.29 10.09
C PHE A 53 -2.20 11.42 11.31
N MET A 54 -1.18 10.67 11.74
CA MET A 54 -1.31 9.66 12.79
C MET A 54 -0.21 9.81 13.81
N SER A 55 -0.56 9.66 15.10
CA SER A 55 0.44 9.55 16.17
C SER A 55 0.96 8.13 16.33
N GLU A 56 0.19 7.15 15.88
CA GLU A 56 0.53 5.73 15.82
C GLU A 56 -0.30 5.07 14.73
N GLY A 57 0.02 3.81 14.40
CA GLY A 57 -0.72 3.06 13.38
C GLY A 57 -1.99 2.38 13.90
N GLY A 58 -2.31 2.54 15.17
CA GLY A 58 -3.40 1.87 15.87
C GLY A 58 -2.90 0.63 16.63
N PHE A 59 -3.40 0.42 17.85
CA PHE A 59 -2.98 -0.67 18.75
C PHE A 59 -1.46 -0.77 18.93
N GLY A 60 -0.79 0.37 19.02
CA GLY A 60 0.65 0.41 19.24
C GLY A 60 1.50 0.03 18.02
N THR A 61 0.90 -0.15 16.86
CA THR A 61 1.67 -0.40 15.62
C THR A 61 2.37 0.88 15.16
N PRO A 62 3.48 0.78 14.43
CA PRO A 62 4.11 1.96 13.84
C PRO A 62 3.19 2.60 12.80
N VAL A 63 3.39 3.89 12.55
CA VAL A 63 2.65 4.58 11.47
C VAL A 63 3.07 3.97 10.13
N PRO A 64 2.13 3.45 9.34
CA PRO A 64 2.48 2.96 8.00
C PRO A 64 2.79 4.12 7.06
N ASP A 65 3.70 3.88 6.12
CA ASP A 65 4.09 4.89 5.14
C ASP A 65 2.95 5.23 4.18
N MET A 66 2.11 4.23 3.87
CA MET A 66 0.90 4.46 3.08
C MET A 66 -0.17 3.43 3.43
N SER A 67 -1.42 3.84 3.28
CA SER A 67 -2.57 2.96 3.44
C SER A 67 -3.22 2.73 2.09
N ILE A 68 -3.51 1.45 1.80
CA ILE A 68 -4.06 1.04 0.52
C ILE A 68 -5.31 0.22 0.81
N GLU A 69 -6.46 0.76 0.42
CA GLU A 69 -7.71 0.02 0.51
C GLU A 69 -7.86 -0.90 -0.69
N VAL A 70 -8.20 -2.15 -0.43
CA VAL A 70 -8.44 -3.17 -1.45
C VAL A 70 -9.83 -3.76 -1.26
N GLU A 71 -10.34 -4.40 -2.30
CA GLU A 71 -11.65 -5.01 -2.23
C GLU A 71 -11.66 -6.27 -1.36
N ASP A 72 -10.64 -7.11 -1.50
CA ASP A 72 -10.52 -8.39 -0.78
C ASP A 72 -9.15 -8.48 -0.11
N VAL A 73 -9.09 -8.07 1.16
CA VAL A 73 -7.83 -8.07 1.92
C VAL A 73 -7.32 -9.48 2.18
N ASP A 74 -8.20 -10.47 2.33
CA ASP A 74 -7.78 -11.85 2.56
C ASP A 74 -7.02 -12.41 1.35
N ALA A 75 -7.49 -12.12 0.14
CA ALA A 75 -6.82 -12.55 -1.08
C ALA A 75 -5.43 -11.88 -1.21
N VAL A 76 -5.34 -10.60 -0.86
CA VAL A 76 -4.05 -9.87 -0.90
C VAL A 76 -3.10 -10.43 0.16
N TYR A 77 -3.60 -10.74 1.35
CA TYR A 77 -2.80 -11.33 2.41
C TYR A 77 -2.21 -12.69 2.01
N ALA A 78 -3.05 -13.55 1.42
CA ALA A 78 -2.61 -14.84 0.92
C ALA A 78 -1.51 -14.68 -0.14
N LYS A 79 -1.68 -13.72 -1.04
CA LYS A 79 -0.70 -13.44 -2.08
C LYS A 79 0.60 -12.90 -1.52
N ALA A 80 0.52 -11.98 -0.55
CA ALA A 80 1.70 -11.45 0.13
C ALA A 80 2.50 -12.58 0.80
N THR A 81 1.81 -13.51 1.47
CA THR A 81 2.43 -14.66 2.09
C THR A 81 3.11 -15.56 1.06
N ASP A 82 2.43 -15.85 -0.04
CA ASP A 82 2.98 -16.68 -1.12
C ASP A 82 4.21 -16.06 -1.78
N MET A 83 4.24 -14.73 -1.88
CA MET A 83 5.38 -13.99 -2.43
C MET A 83 6.57 -13.92 -1.47
N GLY A 84 6.39 -14.34 -0.21
CA GLY A 84 7.42 -14.22 0.80
C GLY A 84 7.61 -12.79 1.31
N ALA A 85 6.60 -11.93 1.18
CA ALA A 85 6.67 -10.57 1.72
C ALA A 85 6.77 -10.59 3.24
N GLU A 86 7.52 -9.64 3.82
CA GLU A 86 7.61 -9.51 5.28
C GLU A 86 6.28 -8.99 5.81
N ILE A 87 5.62 -9.77 6.67
CA ILE A 87 4.39 -9.36 7.35
C ILE A 87 4.78 -8.70 8.66
N VAL A 88 4.60 -7.39 8.74
CA VAL A 88 4.95 -6.57 9.91
C VAL A 88 3.85 -6.68 10.98
N TYR A 89 2.60 -6.74 10.56
CA TYR A 89 1.44 -6.86 11.43
C TYR A 89 0.47 -7.86 10.78
N PRO A 90 0.13 -8.97 11.46
CA PRO A 90 -0.70 -10.00 10.86
C PRO A 90 -2.13 -9.52 10.64
N ILE A 91 -2.85 -10.19 9.74
CA ILE A 91 -4.21 -9.82 9.40
C ILE A 91 -5.11 -9.83 10.64
N THR A 92 -5.84 -8.76 10.86
CA THR A 92 -6.59 -8.49 12.09
C THR A 92 -7.84 -7.69 11.79
N ASP A 93 -8.94 -8.05 12.43
CA ASP A 93 -10.15 -7.23 12.45
C ASP A 93 -10.02 -6.16 13.52
N GLU A 94 -10.16 -4.92 13.12
CA GLU A 94 -10.00 -3.77 14.02
C GLU A 94 -11.36 -3.23 14.47
N PRO A 95 -11.47 -2.68 15.70
CA PRO A 95 -12.77 -2.23 16.21
C PRO A 95 -13.35 -1.01 15.48
N TRP A 96 -12.56 -0.30 14.68
CA TRP A 96 -13.07 0.81 13.86
C TRP A 96 -13.57 0.38 12.48
N GLY A 97 -13.81 -0.91 12.27
CA GLY A 97 -14.53 -1.39 11.10
C GLY A 97 -13.67 -1.75 9.91
N VAL A 98 -12.41 -2.06 10.10
CA VAL A 98 -11.54 -2.52 9.03
C VAL A 98 -10.90 -3.86 9.37
N ARG A 99 -10.55 -4.61 8.34
CA ARG A 99 -9.68 -5.78 8.42
C ARG A 99 -8.41 -5.43 7.68
N ARG A 100 -7.26 -5.57 8.33
CA ARG A 100 -5.99 -5.07 7.78
C ARG A 100 -4.80 -5.93 8.13
N PHE A 101 -3.74 -5.76 7.35
CA PHE A 101 -2.40 -6.24 7.71
C PHE A 101 -1.36 -5.23 7.24
N PHE A 102 -0.15 -5.30 7.80
CA PHE A 102 0.98 -4.50 7.35
C PHE A 102 2.00 -5.40 6.70
N ALA A 103 2.50 -4.97 5.53
CA ALA A 103 3.60 -5.63 4.84
C ALA A 103 4.68 -4.61 4.51
N ARG A 104 5.92 -5.09 4.38
CA ARG A 104 7.05 -4.25 4.01
C ARG A 104 7.39 -4.47 2.55
N ASP A 105 7.57 -3.38 1.81
CA ASP A 105 7.97 -3.43 0.40
C ASP A 105 9.50 -3.60 0.26
N PRO A 106 10.03 -3.80 -0.97
CA PRO A 106 11.47 -3.96 -1.19
C PRO A 106 12.32 -2.76 -0.78
N MET A 107 11.74 -1.59 -0.62
CA MET A 107 12.42 -0.37 -0.17
C MET A 107 12.35 -0.20 1.35
N GLY A 108 11.84 -1.17 2.07
CA GLY A 108 11.70 -1.13 3.52
C GLY A 108 10.54 -0.29 4.02
N LYS A 109 9.59 0.06 3.15
CA LYS A 109 8.43 0.87 3.54
C LYS A 109 7.29 -0.02 4.01
N THR A 110 6.57 0.46 5.01
CA THR A 110 5.45 -0.26 5.60
C THR A 110 4.15 0.13 4.92
N LEU A 111 3.46 -0.86 4.40
CA LEU A 111 2.16 -0.70 3.74
C LEU A 111 1.07 -1.21 4.69
N ASN A 112 0.06 -0.39 4.92
CA ASN A 112 -1.19 -0.81 5.56
C ASN A 112 -2.16 -1.19 4.45
N ILE A 113 -2.50 -2.47 4.35
CA ILE A 113 -3.43 -2.98 3.33
C ILE A 113 -4.70 -3.40 4.05
N LEU A 114 -5.82 -2.85 3.63
CA LEU A 114 -7.08 -2.96 4.36
C LEU A 114 -8.30 -3.09 3.45
N SER A 115 -9.33 -3.72 4.00
CA SER A 115 -10.70 -3.66 3.49
C SER A 115 -11.62 -3.18 4.60
N HIS A 116 -12.69 -2.49 4.25
CA HIS A 116 -13.75 -2.17 5.21
C HIS A 116 -14.62 -3.41 5.44
N LEU A 117 -14.99 -3.62 6.69
CA LEU A 117 -15.86 -4.73 7.10
C LEU A 117 -17.33 -4.44 6.80
#